data_9055cba104745f99844423cc7c77325b
#
_entry.id   9055cba104745f99844423cc7c77325b
#
_cell.length_a   1.000
_cell.length_b   1.000
_cell.length_c   1.000
_cell.angle_alpha   90.00
_cell.angle_beta   90.00
_cell.angle_gamma   90.00
#
_symmetry.space_group_name_H-M   'P 1'
#
loop_
_entity.id
_entity.type
_entity.pdbx_description
1 polymer ?
#
loop_
_entity_poly.entity_id
_entity_poly.type
_entity_poly.pdbx_seq_one_letter_code
_entity_poly.pdbx_strand_id
1 'polypeptide(L)'
;FRRVLFRSTIPALIAGVLLKHIVEGLFKKPFLEAGIRLLTAAALMTLAEYFGKRTRSLSGMTWFDALIVGLMQILAVFPGASRSGSTISAGMLCGFDRPSAARFAFLMSIPVMLAASTYELLDVIKMHNLGSFLPLLAIGFVTAAIVGWLSIKWLLNYLTRNSLYSF
;
A
#
# COMPACT_ATOMS: atom_id res chain seq x y z
N PHE A 1 -0.01 -11.69 15.68
CA PHE A 1 -0.42 -10.78 14.60
C PHE A 1 0.39 -9.47 14.59
N ARG A 2 0.47 -8.71 15.71
CA ARG A 2 1.23 -7.44 15.76
C ARG A 2 2.70 -7.59 15.34
N ARG A 3 3.41 -8.62 15.83
CA ARG A 3 4.82 -8.88 15.45
C ARG A 3 4.98 -9.20 13.96
N VAL A 4 4.02 -9.89 13.38
CA VAL A 4 3.98 -10.23 11.95
C VAL A 4 3.83 -8.97 11.11
N LEU A 5 2.93 -8.06 11.51
CA LEU A 5 2.66 -6.80 10.85
C LEU A 5 3.91 -5.88 10.82
N PHE A 6 4.59 -5.71 11.95
CA PHE A 6 5.81 -4.87 11.99
C PHE A 6 6.95 -5.47 11.16
N ARG A 7 7.14 -6.79 11.23
CA ARG A 7 8.21 -7.46 10.45
C ARG A 7 8.01 -7.35 8.94
N SER A 8 6.78 -7.39 8.46
CA SER A 8 6.48 -7.21 7.04
C SER A 8 6.73 -5.78 6.53
N THR A 9 6.76 -4.80 7.43
CA THR A 9 7.00 -3.39 7.11
C THR A 9 8.49 -3.07 6.92
N ILE A 10 9.38 -3.77 7.63
CA ILE A 10 10.83 -3.51 7.64
C ILE A 10 11.45 -3.53 6.24
N PRO A 11 11.20 -4.53 5.37
CA PRO A 11 11.81 -4.57 4.04
C PRO A 11 11.48 -3.33 3.20
N ALA A 12 10.22 -2.87 3.26
CA ALA A 12 9.78 -1.72 2.50
C ALA A 12 10.37 -0.40 3.02
N LEU A 13 10.53 -0.26 4.34
CA LEU A 13 11.18 0.92 4.93
C LEU A 13 12.66 0.99 4.56
N ILE A 14 13.38 -0.13 4.63
CA ILE A 14 14.79 -0.20 4.22
C ILE A 14 14.92 0.13 2.73
N ALA A 15 14.08 -0.46 1.89
CA ALA A 15 14.08 -0.21 0.46
C ALA A 15 13.74 1.27 0.15
N GLY A 16 12.78 1.88 0.86
CA GLY A 16 12.43 3.29 0.71
C GLY A 16 13.60 4.23 0.96
N VAL A 17 14.39 3.95 1.99
CA VAL A 17 15.59 4.76 2.30
C VAL A 17 16.71 4.53 1.28
N LEU A 18 17.01 3.26 0.95
CA LEU A 18 18.11 2.90 0.06
C LEU A 18 17.87 3.31 -1.40
N LEU A 19 16.61 3.22 -1.85
CA LEU A 19 16.24 3.47 -3.26
C LEU A 19 15.78 4.92 -3.51
N LYS A 20 15.78 5.78 -2.50
CA LYS A 20 15.30 7.18 -2.61
C LYS A 20 15.88 7.90 -3.83
N HIS A 21 17.20 7.90 -4.01
CA HIS A 21 17.87 8.59 -5.11
C HIS A 21 17.54 8.01 -6.49
N ILE A 22 17.37 6.68 -6.58
CA ILE A 22 16.99 6.00 -7.83
C ILE A 22 15.56 6.37 -8.19
N VAL A 23 14.67 6.37 -7.21
CA VAL A 23 13.26 6.71 -7.35
C VAL A 23 13.08 8.16 -7.80
N GLU A 24 13.77 9.11 -7.17
CA GLU A 24 13.73 10.53 -7.56
C GLU A 24 14.15 10.76 -9.01
N GLY A 25 15.08 9.97 -9.53
CA GLY A 25 15.51 10.02 -10.93
C GLY A 25 14.46 9.54 -11.93
N LEU A 26 13.54 8.68 -11.51
CA LEU A 26 12.50 8.10 -12.36
C LEU A 26 11.28 9.03 -12.56
N PHE A 27 11.07 10.03 -11.68
CA PHE A 27 9.94 10.98 -11.75
C PHE A 27 9.99 11.98 -12.91
N LYS A 28 10.83 11.75 -13.93
CA LYS A 28 11.03 12.70 -15.04
C LYS A 28 10.05 12.56 -16.21
N LYS A 29 9.26 11.48 -16.27
CA LYS A 29 8.34 11.18 -17.39
C LYS A 29 6.96 10.72 -16.90
N PRO A 30 6.07 11.65 -16.52
CA PRO A 30 4.81 11.32 -15.83
C PRO A 30 3.87 10.40 -16.63
N PHE A 31 3.80 10.55 -17.96
CA PHE A 31 2.93 9.72 -18.80
C PHE A 31 3.43 8.27 -18.90
N LEU A 32 4.74 8.07 -19.06
CA LEU A 32 5.34 6.73 -19.10
C LEU A 32 5.16 6.02 -17.76
N GLU A 33 5.35 6.74 -16.67
CA GLU A 33 5.14 6.23 -15.31
C GLU A 33 3.69 5.81 -15.07
N ALA A 34 2.73 6.64 -15.49
CA ALA A 34 1.31 6.30 -15.37
C ALA A 34 0.97 5.02 -16.16
N GLY A 35 1.50 4.87 -17.37
CA GLY A 35 1.32 3.67 -18.19
C GLY A 35 1.91 2.41 -17.54
N ILE A 36 3.15 2.48 -17.09
CA ILE A 36 3.81 1.36 -16.37
C ILE A 36 3.04 1.00 -15.09
N ARG A 37 2.56 2.00 -14.38
CA ARG A 37 1.74 1.86 -13.16
C ARG A 37 0.50 1.02 -13.40
N LEU A 38 -0.28 1.40 -14.39
CA LEU A 38 -1.53 0.73 -14.71
C LEU A 38 -1.29 -0.69 -15.20
N LEU A 39 -0.33 -0.89 -16.11
CA LEU A 39 0.00 -2.20 -16.65
C LEU A 39 0.54 -3.17 -15.59
N THR A 40 1.43 -2.69 -14.72
CA THR A 40 1.98 -3.52 -13.63
C THR A 40 0.90 -3.92 -12.64
N ALA A 41 0.03 -2.98 -12.23
CA ALA A 41 -1.07 -3.26 -11.33
C ALA A 41 -2.06 -4.24 -11.95
N ALA A 42 -2.46 -4.03 -13.21
CA ALA A 42 -3.35 -4.93 -13.93
C ALA A 42 -2.78 -6.34 -14.07
N ALA A 43 -1.50 -6.47 -14.45
CA ALA A 43 -0.83 -7.75 -14.56
C ALA A 43 -0.78 -8.50 -13.21
N LEU A 44 -0.37 -7.82 -12.14
CA LEU A 44 -0.30 -8.43 -10.80
C LEU A 44 -1.67 -8.87 -10.30
N MET A 45 -2.70 -8.04 -10.46
CA MET A 45 -4.06 -8.37 -10.05
C MET A 45 -4.62 -9.54 -10.87
N THR A 46 -4.39 -9.57 -12.18
CA THR A 46 -4.82 -10.66 -13.05
C THR A 46 -4.14 -11.97 -12.68
N LEU A 47 -2.82 -11.95 -12.47
CA LEU A 47 -2.08 -13.13 -12.02
C LEU A 47 -2.58 -13.63 -10.65
N ALA A 48 -2.85 -12.73 -9.72
CA ALA A 48 -3.37 -13.10 -8.41
C ALA A 48 -4.79 -13.69 -8.48
N GLU A 49 -5.65 -13.18 -9.35
CA GLU A 49 -6.98 -13.76 -9.59
C GLU A 49 -6.90 -15.12 -10.25
N TYR A 50 -5.96 -15.33 -11.16
CA TYR A 50 -5.83 -16.59 -11.91
C TYR A 50 -5.18 -17.70 -11.06
N PHE A 51 -4.09 -17.41 -10.37
CA PHE A 51 -3.29 -18.40 -9.62
C PHE A 51 -3.66 -18.48 -8.13
N GLY A 52 -4.32 -17.48 -7.55
CA GLY A 52 -4.66 -17.45 -6.13
C GLY A 52 -5.67 -18.51 -5.74
N LYS A 53 -5.32 -19.40 -4.81
CA LYS A 53 -6.22 -20.49 -4.33
C LYS A 53 -7.39 -19.97 -3.48
N ARG A 54 -7.26 -18.83 -2.82
CA ARG A 54 -8.31 -18.12 -2.04
C ARG A 54 -9.01 -18.96 -0.97
N THR A 55 -8.28 -19.90 -0.37
CA THR A 55 -8.84 -20.85 0.60
C THR A 55 -8.49 -20.49 2.05
N ARG A 56 -7.59 -19.51 2.25
CA ARG A 56 -7.07 -19.14 3.57
C ARG A 56 -7.66 -17.83 4.04
N SER A 57 -8.03 -17.77 5.31
CA SER A 57 -8.44 -16.55 5.98
C SER A 57 -7.26 -15.87 6.70
N LEU A 58 -7.45 -14.61 7.10
CA LEU A 58 -6.42 -13.82 7.79
C LEU A 58 -5.93 -14.47 9.10
N SER A 59 -6.77 -15.26 9.78
CA SER A 59 -6.41 -15.97 11.00
C SER A 59 -5.31 -17.04 10.80
N GLY A 60 -5.20 -17.59 9.59
CA GLY A 60 -4.18 -18.56 9.21
C GLY A 60 -2.88 -17.95 8.68
N MET A 61 -2.67 -16.62 8.84
CA MET A 61 -1.48 -15.95 8.35
C MET A 61 -0.24 -16.30 9.16
N THR A 62 0.79 -16.76 8.45
CA THR A 62 2.10 -17.06 9.02
C THR A 62 3.06 -15.87 8.90
N TRP A 63 4.17 -15.91 9.62
CA TRP A 63 5.21 -14.89 9.49
C TRP A 63 5.87 -14.89 8.10
N PHE A 64 5.91 -16.06 7.45
CA PHE A 64 6.47 -16.22 6.11
C PHE A 64 5.57 -15.56 5.04
N ASP A 65 4.26 -15.74 5.14
CA ASP A 65 3.30 -15.05 4.28
C ASP A 65 3.48 -13.52 4.38
N ALA A 66 3.60 -13.01 5.61
CA ALA A 66 3.79 -11.59 5.84
C ALA A 66 5.13 -11.07 5.31
N LEU A 67 6.18 -11.89 5.34
CA LEU A 67 7.47 -11.54 4.74
C LEU A 67 7.34 -11.45 3.22
N ILE A 68 6.67 -12.40 2.57
CA ILE A 68 6.43 -12.36 1.12
C ILE A 68 5.65 -11.11 0.73
N VAL A 69 4.54 -10.81 1.43
CA VAL A 69 3.75 -9.61 1.16
C VAL A 69 4.57 -8.34 1.43
N GLY A 70 5.41 -8.35 2.46
CA GLY A 70 6.32 -7.24 2.79
C GLY A 70 7.42 -7.03 1.73
N LEU A 71 7.96 -8.10 1.15
CA LEU A 71 8.91 -8.02 0.04
C LEU A 71 8.23 -7.48 -1.22
N MET A 72 7.02 -7.93 -1.53
CA MET A 72 6.24 -7.39 -2.64
C MET A 72 5.88 -5.90 -2.45
N GLN A 73 5.81 -5.43 -1.21
CA GLN A 73 5.66 -4.00 -0.93
C GLN A 73 6.89 -3.17 -1.35
N ILE A 74 8.07 -3.76 -1.53
CA ILE A 74 9.24 -3.07 -2.07
C ILE A 74 8.96 -2.55 -3.50
N LEU A 75 8.20 -3.30 -4.29
CA LEU A 75 7.77 -2.84 -5.61
C LEU A 75 7.02 -1.50 -5.56
N ALA A 76 6.32 -1.26 -4.45
CA ALA A 76 5.57 -0.02 -4.24
C ALA A 76 6.44 1.21 -3.91
N VAL A 77 7.74 1.02 -3.67
CA VAL A 77 8.72 2.12 -3.54
C VAL A 77 8.98 2.75 -4.90
N PHE A 78 8.88 1.96 -5.97
CA PHE A 78 9.03 2.49 -7.31
C PHE A 78 7.80 3.30 -7.72
N PRO A 79 8.02 4.48 -8.34
CA PRO A 79 6.92 5.28 -8.85
C PRO A 79 6.17 4.48 -9.90
N GLY A 80 4.92 4.20 -9.62
CA GLY A 80 4.12 3.46 -10.57
C GLY A 80 3.60 2.12 -10.10
N ALA A 81 4.25 1.45 -9.19
CA ALA A 81 3.67 0.24 -8.62
C ALA A 81 2.55 0.59 -7.62
N SER A 82 1.35 0.15 -7.89
CA SER A 82 0.24 0.28 -6.93
C SER A 82 0.56 -0.49 -5.67
N ARG A 83 0.84 0.20 -4.54
CA ARG A 83 1.15 -0.46 -3.28
C ARG A 83 0.06 -1.43 -2.84
N SER A 84 -1.19 -0.99 -2.84
CA SER A 84 -2.33 -1.84 -2.51
C SER A 84 -2.50 -2.98 -3.51
N GLY A 85 -2.35 -2.71 -4.80
CA GLY A 85 -2.41 -3.74 -5.85
C GLY A 85 -1.36 -4.82 -5.64
N SER A 86 -0.10 -4.45 -5.44
CA SER A 86 1.01 -5.40 -5.22
C SER A 86 0.84 -6.22 -3.95
N THR A 87 0.47 -5.60 -2.84
CA THR A 87 0.33 -6.29 -1.54
C THR A 87 -0.91 -7.17 -1.46
N ILE A 88 -2.05 -6.74 -2.04
CA ILE A 88 -3.26 -7.57 -2.13
C ILE A 88 -2.99 -8.78 -3.04
N SER A 89 -2.38 -8.55 -4.22
CA SER A 89 -2.03 -9.62 -5.14
C SER A 89 -1.09 -10.64 -4.51
N ALA A 90 -0.06 -10.18 -3.78
CA ALA A 90 0.84 -11.06 -3.03
C ALA A 90 0.10 -11.90 -1.98
N GLY A 91 -0.80 -11.28 -1.21
CA GLY A 91 -1.64 -12.00 -0.24
C GLY A 91 -2.50 -13.08 -0.90
N MET A 92 -3.12 -12.77 -2.04
CA MET A 92 -3.91 -13.76 -2.79
C MET A 92 -3.05 -14.88 -3.38
N LEU A 93 -1.84 -14.60 -3.85
CA LEU A 93 -0.89 -15.62 -4.31
C LEU A 93 -0.42 -16.54 -3.16
N CYS A 94 -0.35 -16.02 -1.92
CA CYS A 94 -0.15 -16.82 -0.71
C CYS A 94 -1.40 -17.66 -0.33
N GLY A 95 -2.48 -17.59 -1.11
CA GLY A 95 -3.70 -18.38 -0.96
C GLY A 95 -4.77 -17.73 -0.08
N PHE A 96 -4.61 -16.48 0.34
CA PHE A 96 -5.64 -15.77 1.10
C PHE A 96 -6.82 -15.38 0.22
N ASP A 97 -8.02 -15.36 0.82
CA ASP A 97 -9.20 -14.79 0.18
C ASP A 97 -9.03 -13.28 -0.03
N ARG A 98 -9.78 -12.71 -0.97
CA ARG A 98 -9.69 -11.30 -1.37
C ARG A 98 -9.85 -10.33 -0.19
N PRO A 99 -10.89 -10.47 0.67
CA PRO A 99 -11.05 -9.58 1.82
C PRO A 99 -9.91 -9.70 2.84
N SER A 100 -9.40 -10.91 3.08
CA SER A 100 -8.28 -11.14 4.02
C SER A 100 -6.99 -10.53 3.49
N ALA A 101 -6.67 -10.71 2.21
CA ALA A 101 -5.51 -10.11 1.56
C ALA A 101 -5.59 -8.58 1.61
N ALA A 102 -6.77 -8.00 1.29
CA ALA A 102 -6.98 -6.56 1.35
C ALA A 102 -6.87 -6.00 2.79
N ARG A 103 -7.49 -6.67 3.77
CA ARG A 103 -7.39 -6.27 5.19
C ARG A 103 -5.94 -6.26 5.66
N PHE A 104 -5.17 -7.29 5.33
CA PHE A 104 -3.76 -7.34 5.71
C PHE A 104 -2.96 -6.23 5.03
N ALA A 105 -3.15 -6.00 3.74
CA ALA A 105 -2.50 -4.94 2.98
C ALA A 105 -2.75 -3.55 3.58
N PHE A 106 -4.01 -3.25 3.96
CA PHE A 106 -4.34 -1.99 4.62
C PHE A 106 -3.76 -1.88 6.03
N LEU A 107 -3.81 -2.93 6.84
CA LEU A 107 -3.20 -2.93 8.18
C LEU A 107 -1.69 -2.75 8.12
N MET A 108 -1.02 -3.39 7.16
CA MET A 108 0.42 -3.24 6.94
C MET A 108 0.79 -1.83 6.46
N SER A 109 -0.14 -1.13 5.79
CA SER A 109 0.10 0.24 5.34
C SER A 109 0.20 1.25 6.50
N ILE A 110 -0.44 0.99 7.64
CA ILE A 110 -0.47 1.90 8.79
C ILE A 110 0.95 2.24 9.29
N PRO A 111 1.80 1.27 9.68
CA PRO A 111 3.14 1.60 10.16
C PRO A 111 4.03 2.26 9.09
N VAL A 112 3.88 1.89 7.82
CA VAL A 112 4.62 2.51 6.71
C VAL A 112 4.20 3.97 6.53
N MET A 113 2.89 4.23 6.50
CA MET A 113 2.36 5.60 6.35
C MET A 113 2.71 6.47 7.55
N LEU A 114 2.66 5.94 8.77
CA LEU A 114 3.09 6.67 9.97
C LEU A 114 4.56 7.06 9.89
N ALA A 115 5.43 6.13 9.48
CA ALA A 115 6.86 6.41 9.32
C ALA A 115 7.12 7.48 8.24
N ALA A 116 6.48 7.35 7.07
CA ALA A 116 6.60 8.32 5.99
C ALA A 116 6.06 9.71 6.39
N SER A 117 4.86 9.75 6.99
CA SER A 117 4.25 11.01 7.45
C SER A 117 5.07 11.69 8.54
N THR A 118 5.70 10.92 9.45
CA THR A 118 6.58 11.49 10.47
C THR A 118 7.82 12.14 9.84
N TYR A 119 8.39 11.50 8.81
CA TYR A 119 9.52 12.05 8.07
C TYR A 119 9.16 13.37 7.38
N GLU A 120 8.05 13.40 6.63
CA GLU A 120 7.55 14.59 5.94
C GLU A 120 7.16 15.71 6.93
N LEU A 121 6.63 15.35 8.09
CA LEU A 121 6.25 16.33 9.12
C LEU A 121 7.46 17.15 9.62
N LEU A 122 8.65 16.57 9.64
CA LEU A 122 9.88 17.27 10.03
C LEU A 122 10.19 18.45 9.09
N ASP A 123 9.85 18.32 7.81
CA ASP A 123 10.04 19.39 6.84
C ASP A 123 8.92 20.43 6.90
N VAL A 124 7.68 19.99 7.16
CA VAL A 124 6.55 20.90 7.38
C VAL A 124 6.75 21.81 8.59
N ILE A 125 7.29 21.29 9.70
CA ILE A 125 7.56 22.09 10.93
C ILE A 125 8.59 23.20 10.68
N LYS A 126 9.49 23.05 9.72
CA LYS A 126 10.51 24.04 9.35
C LYS A 126 9.98 25.15 8.44
N MET A 127 8.75 25.07 7.96
CA MET A 127 8.17 26.09 7.08
C MET A 127 7.90 27.41 7.81
N HIS A 128 8.32 28.52 7.22
CA HIS A 128 8.15 29.87 7.78
C HIS A 128 6.68 30.30 7.97
N ASN A 129 5.75 29.74 7.18
CA ASN A 129 4.32 30.10 7.17
C ASN A 129 3.43 29.01 7.75
N LEU A 130 3.89 28.28 8.76
CA LEU A 130 3.17 27.16 9.37
C LEU A 130 1.76 27.55 9.87
N GLY A 131 1.63 28.76 10.45
CA GLY A 131 0.35 29.23 10.98
C GLY A 131 -0.76 29.38 9.92
N SER A 132 -0.41 29.85 8.73
CA SER A 132 -1.35 29.97 7.61
C SER A 132 -1.67 28.63 6.96
N PHE A 133 -0.72 27.69 7.04
CA PHE A 133 -0.86 26.36 6.44
C PHE A 133 -1.64 25.37 7.32
N LEU A 134 -1.61 25.57 8.64
CA LEU A 134 -2.21 24.65 9.62
C LEU A 134 -3.72 24.42 9.43
N PRO A 135 -4.57 25.44 9.19
CA PRO A 135 -6.00 25.20 8.92
C PRO A 135 -6.24 24.38 7.66
N LEU A 136 -5.47 24.62 6.59
CA LEU A 136 -5.57 23.88 5.35
C LEU A 136 -5.16 22.41 5.55
N LEU A 137 -4.09 22.19 6.30
CA LEU A 137 -3.60 20.85 6.66
C LEU A 137 -4.64 20.10 7.52
N ALA A 138 -5.30 20.77 8.46
CA ALA A 138 -6.33 20.17 9.29
C ALA A 138 -7.57 19.77 8.48
N ILE A 139 -8.04 20.62 7.58
CA ILE A 139 -9.16 20.31 6.68
C ILE A 139 -8.78 19.13 5.77
N GLY A 140 -7.59 19.14 5.17
CA GLY A 140 -7.09 18.06 4.34
C GLY A 140 -7.01 16.73 5.10
N PHE A 141 -6.49 16.76 6.32
CA PHE A 141 -6.39 15.57 7.18
C PHE A 141 -7.76 14.97 7.51
N VAL A 142 -8.71 15.79 7.95
CA VAL A 142 -10.07 15.33 8.30
C VAL A 142 -10.77 14.77 7.06
N THR A 143 -10.69 15.48 5.93
CA THR A 143 -11.29 15.02 4.67
C THR A 143 -10.69 13.71 4.22
N ALA A 144 -9.35 13.58 4.24
CA ALA A 144 -8.65 12.36 3.86
C ALA A 144 -9.01 11.18 4.80
N ALA A 145 -9.15 11.44 6.10
CA ALA A 145 -9.54 10.41 7.07
C ALA A 145 -10.96 9.89 6.80
N ILE A 146 -11.92 10.78 6.56
CA ILE A 146 -13.31 10.40 6.28
C ILE A 146 -13.42 9.64 4.96
N VAL A 147 -12.87 10.21 3.88
CA VAL A 147 -12.93 9.60 2.55
C VAL A 147 -12.17 8.28 2.53
N GLY A 148 -10.99 8.22 3.15
CA GLY A 148 -10.19 7.00 3.25
C GLY A 148 -10.92 5.89 4.01
N TRP A 149 -11.54 6.20 5.14
CA TRP A 149 -12.34 5.23 5.90
C TRP A 149 -13.51 4.68 5.09
N LEU A 150 -14.28 5.55 4.44
CA LEU A 150 -15.41 5.17 3.60
C LEU A 150 -14.95 4.30 2.42
N SER A 151 -13.86 4.69 1.75
CA SER A 151 -13.30 3.96 0.61
C SER A 151 -12.81 2.57 0.99
N ILE A 152 -12.09 2.44 2.11
CA ILE A 152 -11.62 1.14 2.61
C ILE A 152 -12.82 0.25 2.99
N LYS A 153 -13.80 0.79 3.70
CA LYS A 153 -15.02 0.06 4.09
C LYS A 153 -15.78 -0.44 2.85
N TRP A 154 -15.95 0.44 1.87
CA TRP A 154 -16.60 0.10 0.61
C TRP A 154 -15.82 -1.00 -0.14
N LEU A 155 -14.50 -0.84 -0.30
CA LEU A 155 -13.67 -1.79 -1.03
C LEU A 155 -13.66 -3.18 -0.35
N LEU A 156 -13.50 -3.24 0.97
CA LEU A 156 -13.55 -4.52 1.69
C LEU A 156 -14.89 -5.22 1.51
N ASN A 157 -16.00 -4.49 1.55
CA ASN A 157 -17.33 -5.04 1.31
C ASN A 157 -17.50 -5.47 -0.16
N TYR A 158 -16.98 -4.70 -1.10
CA TYR A 158 -17.01 -5.03 -2.53
C TYR A 158 -16.27 -6.34 -2.82
N LEU A 159 -15.09 -6.54 -2.25
CA LEU A 159 -14.24 -7.72 -2.46
C LEU A 159 -14.81 -9.00 -1.83
N THR A 160 -15.83 -8.92 -0.98
CA THR A 160 -16.53 -10.13 -0.49
C THR A 160 -17.34 -10.82 -1.59
N ARG A 161 -17.79 -10.06 -2.59
CA ARG A 161 -18.71 -10.55 -3.63
C ARG A 161 -18.14 -10.47 -5.05
N ASN A 162 -17.13 -9.62 -5.27
CA ASN A 162 -16.59 -9.31 -6.58
C ASN A 162 -15.10 -9.68 -6.68
N SER A 163 -14.62 -9.78 -7.94
CA SER A 163 -13.21 -10.04 -8.23
C SER A 163 -12.40 -8.74 -8.41
N LEU A 164 -11.07 -8.86 -8.43
CA LEU A 164 -10.17 -7.75 -8.73
C LEU A 164 -10.18 -7.36 -10.22
N TYR A 165 -10.77 -8.14 -11.10
CA TYR A 165 -10.87 -7.82 -12.53
C TYR A 165 -11.60 -6.51 -12.82
N SER A 166 -12.45 -6.05 -11.90
CA SER A 166 -13.15 -4.76 -12.06
C SER A 166 -12.23 -3.54 -11.89
N PHE A 167 -11.02 -3.72 -11.35
CA PHE A 167 -10.02 -2.67 -11.13
C PHE A 167 -8.92 -2.71 -12.17
#